data_79e70ec08362f4ad3ebef22af43e74f5
#
_entry.id   79e70ec08362f4ad3ebef22af43e74f5
#
_cell.length_a   1.000
_cell.length_b   1.000
_cell.length_c   1.000
_cell.angle_alpha   90.00
_cell.angle_beta   90.00
_cell.angle_gamma   90.00
#
_symmetry.space_group_name_H-M   'P 1'
#
loop_
_entity.id
_entity.type
_entity.pdbx_description
1 polymer ?
#
loop_
_entity_poly.entity_id
_entity_poly.type
_entity_poly.pdbx_seq_one_letter_code
_entity_poly.pdbx_strand_id
1 'polypeptide(L)'
;MAKDAALPGRKWLLWVSALLLIATGCAARGPVAEAPIPAGQGRIWVYRNWLPSESLNLANIEVNGVSFGSVENGGAFYRDVPPGTYHVFAQSWAHDPKSMDTNFALVPGQQVYIKVIDLTSWATSVSASKNFQRDAFWAWLIPPQVAQAEIARDRNGI
;
A
#
# COMPACT_ATOMS: atom_id res chain seq x y z
N MET A 1 30.66 45.50 58.64
CA MET A 1 30.85 44.10 58.22
C MET A 1 29.53 43.62 57.63
N ALA A 2 29.37 43.73 56.34
CA ALA A 2 28.18 43.19 55.63
C ALA A 2 28.67 41.98 54.85
N LYS A 3 28.01 40.83 55.07
CA LYS A 3 28.28 39.55 54.45
C LYS A 3 27.44 39.44 53.20
N ASP A 4 28.07 39.39 52.04
CA ASP A 4 27.42 39.13 50.75
C ASP A 4 26.95 37.69 50.69
N ALA A 5 25.64 37.50 50.63
CA ALA A 5 25.01 36.22 50.36
C ALA A 5 24.88 36.01 48.85
N ALA A 6 25.74 35.16 48.29
CA ALA A 6 25.67 34.76 46.89
C ALA A 6 24.47 33.82 46.69
N LEU A 7 23.58 34.16 45.75
CA LEU A 7 22.43 33.36 45.34
C LEU A 7 22.89 32.21 44.38
N PRO A 8 22.73 30.96 44.72
CA PRO A 8 22.95 29.84 43.80
C PRO A 8 21.62 29.54 43.06
N GLY A 9 21.45 30.02 41.86
CA GLY A 9 20.18 29.77 41.17
C GLY A 9 20.21 29.75 39.65
N ARG A 10 21.34 30.21 39.06
CA ARG A 10 21.30 30.47 37.60
C ARG A 10 21.69 29.29 36.72
N LYS A 11 22.29 28.25 37.28
CA LYS A 11 22.72 27.05 36.51
C LYS A 11 21.66 25.98 36.41
N TRP A 12 20.69 25.94 37.29
CA TRP A 12 19.59 24.94 37.26
C TRP A 12 18.53 25.29 36.22
N LEU A 13 18.32 26.56 35.92
CA LEU A 13 17.36 26.98 34.90
C LEU A 13 17.77 26.60 33.48
N LEU A 14 19.06 26.42 33.21
CA LEU A 14 19.54 26.02 31.87
C LEU A 14 19.35 24.53 31.59
N TRP A 15 19.32 23.69 32.64
CA TRP A 15 19.12 22.26 32.48
C TRP A 15 17.63 21.86 32.29
N VAL A 16 16.71 22.62 32.84
CA VAL A 16 15.27 22.38 32.69
C VAL A 16 14.82 22.77 31.29
N SER A 17 15.41 23.79 30.67
CA SER A 17 15.08 24.19 29.30
C SER A 17 15.59 23.20 28.24
N ALA A 18 16.66 22.44 28.52
CA ALA A 18 17.18 21.42 27.59
C ALA A 18 16.35 20.14 27.57
N LEU A 19 15.65 19.84 28.66
CA LEU A 19 14.84 18.61 28.76
C LEU A 19 13.46 18.74 28.06
N LEU A 20 12.97 19.95 27.81
CA LEU A 20 11.67 20.18 27.15
C LEU A 20 11.72 20.06 25.62
N LEU A 21 12.91 20.01 25.02
CA LEU A 21 13.08 19.96 23.55
C LEU A 21 13.13 18.56 22.95
N ILE A 22 13.07 17.50 23.76
CA ILE A 22 13.17 16.11 23.29
C ILE A 22 11.79 15.44 23.09
N ALA A 23 10.70 16.10 23.48
CA ALA A 23 9.34 15.53 23.40
C ALA A 23 8.59 15.78 22.08
N THR A 24 9.24 16.35 21.03
CA THR A 24 8.60 16.62 19.74
C THR A 24 9.09 15.67 18.65
N GLY A 25 8.90 14.36 18.84
CA GLY A 25 9.47 13.39 17.90
C GLY A 25 8.65 12.16 17.56
N CYS A 26 7.39 12.10 17.92
CA CYS A 26 6.48 11.08 17.37
C CYS A 26 5.23 11.76 16.82
N ALA A 27 5.38 12.50 15.72
CA ALA A 27 4.26 12.79 14.87
C ALA A 27 3.85 11.44 14.25
N ALA A 28 2.84 10.77 14.82
CA ALA A 28 2.14 9.71 14.14
C ALA A 28 1.83 10.25 12.74
N ARG A 29 2.34 9.58 11.69
CA ARG A 29 1.93 9.91 10.33
C ARG A 29 0.42 9.75 10.28
N GLY A 30 -0.29 10.88 10.34
CA GLY A 30 -1.72 10.90 10.12
C GLY A 30 -2.03 10.24 8.77
N PRO A 31 -3.25 9.75 8.58
CA PRO A 31 -3.66 9.19 7.30
C PRO A 31 -3.33 10.22 6.22
N VAL A 32 -2.52 9.82 5.23
CA VAL A 32 -2.24 10.67 4.07
C VAL A 32 -3.58 10.98 3.44
N ALA A 33 -4.01 12.24 3.52
CA ALA A 33 -5.27 12.66 2.95
C ALA A 33 -5.22 12.34 1.44
N GLU A 34 -6.15 11.52 1.01
CA GLU A 34 -6.28 11.14 -0.38
C GLU A 34 -6.66 12.38 -1.20
N ALA A 35 -5.91 12.64 -2.28
CA ALA A 35 -6.23 13.76 -3.16
C ALA A 35 -7.64 13.58 -3.77
N PRO A 36 -8.43 14.65 -3.92
CA PRO A 36 -9.74 14.55 -4.54
C PRO A 36 -9.63 14.05 -5.99
N ILE A 37 -10.61 13.27 -6.43
CA ILE A 37 -10.66 12.78 -7.81
C ILE A 37 -10.88 13.99 -8.74
N PRO A 38 -10.08 14.15 -9.80
CA PRO A 38 -10.28 15.24 -10.77
C PRO A 38 -11.67 15.19 -11.41
N ALA A 39 -12.23 16.35 -11.71
CA ALA A 39 -13.56 16.43 -12.32
C ALA A 39 -13.63 15.61 -13.61
N GLY A 40 -14.68 14.81 -13.75
CA GLY A 40 -14.90 13.98 -14.94
C GLY A 40 -14.08 12.70 -14.97
N GLN A 41 -13.23 12.42 -13.98
CA GLN A 41 -12.47 11.19 -13.88
C GLN A 41 -13.05 10.25 -12.81
N GLY A 42 -12.67 8.99 -12.86
CA GLY A 42 -12.83 8.00 -11.80
C GLY A 42 -11.45 7.52 -11.34
N ARG A 43 -11.39 6.77 -10.28
CA ARG A 43 -10.15 6.28 -9.66
C ARG A 43 -10.10 4.77 -9.61
N ILE A 44 -9.01 4.20 -10.08
CA ILE A 44 -8.71 2.78 -9.94
C ILE A 44 -7.60 2.63 -8.91
N TRP A 45 -7.93 1.97 -7.81
CA TRP A 45 -6.99 1.51 -6.81
C TRP A 45 -6.50 0.11 -7.15
N VAL A 46 -5.20 -0.13 -6.96
CA VAL A 46 -4.60 -1.45 -6.99
C VAL A 46 -3.84 -1.64 -5.70
N TYR A 47 -4.08 -2.75 -5.01
CA TYR A 47 -3.41 -3.04 -3.75
C TYR A 47 -3.19 -4.54 -3.55
N ARG A 48 -2.26 -4.86 -2.68
CA ARG A 48 -1.91 -6.20 -2.26
C ARG A 48 -1.71 -6.19 -0.75
N ASN A 49 -2.37 -7.11 -0.03
CA ASN A 49 -2.20 -7.22 1.41
C ASN A 49 -0.78 -7.67 1.72
N TRP A 50 -0.26 -7.22 2.85
CA TRP A 50 1.01 -7.73 3.34
C TRP A 50 0.83 -9.11 4.00
N LEU A 51 1.47 -10.11 3.45
CA LEU A 51 1.49 -11.47 3.97
C LEU A 51 2.93 -12.00 3.93
N PRO A 52 3.51 -12.40 5.08
CA PRO A 52 4.91 -12.82 5.15
C PRO A 52 5.22 -14.09 4.38
N SER A 53 4.18 -14.88 4.05
CA SER A 53 4.30 -16.12 3.28
C SER A 53 4.18 -15.92 1.77
N GLU A 54 3.82 -14.72 1.32
CA GLU A 54 3.67 -14.43 -0.09
C GLU A 54 4.98 -13.98 -0.76
N SER A 55 4.99 -14.07 -2.08
CA SER A 55 6.11 -13.66 -2.90
C SER A 55 6.46 -12.19 -2.69
N LEU A 56 7.77 -11.89 -2.65
CA LEU A 56 8.31 -10.54 -2.66
C LEU A 56 8.38 -9.94 -4.07
N ASN A 57 8.04 -10.71 -5.11
CA ASN A 57 8.04 -10.22 -6.48
C ASN A 57 6.94 -9.19 -6.70
N LEU A 58 7.23 -8.22 -7.55
CA LEU A 58 6.26 -7.22 -7.98
C LEU A 58 5.21 -7.86 -8.88
N ALA A 59 3.93 -7.60 -8.60
CA ALA A 59 2.85 -7.90 -9.52
C ALA A 59 2.70 -6.74 -10.51
N ASN A 60 2.99 -6.98 -11.78
CA ASN A 60 2.77 -6.01 -12.85
C ASN A 60 1.31 -6.01 -13.28
N ILE A 61 0.73 -4.85 -13.38
CA ILE A 61 -0.68 -4.66 -13.69
C ILE A 61 -0.82 -4.05 -15.07
N GLU A 62 -1.68 -4.64 -15.87
CA GLU A 62 -2.12 -4.10 -17.14
C GLU A 62 -3.60 -3.70 -17.06
N VAL A 63 -3.93 -2.59 -17.70
CA VAL A 63 -5.31 -2.11 -17.86
C VAL A 63 -5.57 -1.89 -19.34
N ASN A 64 -6.55 -2.58 -19.89
CA ASN A 64 -6.86 -2.59 -21.32
C ASN A 64 -5.62 -2.90 -22.20
N GLY A 65 -4.75 -3.83 -21.73
CA GLY A 65 -3.53 -4.23 -22.44
C GLY A 65 -2.37 -3.23 -22.37
N VAL A 66 -2.48 -2.19 -21.55
CA VAL A 66 -1.43 -1.19 -21.35
C VAL A 66 -0.90 -1.28 -19.92
N SER A 67 0.41 -1.17 -19.74
CA SER A 67 1.04 -1.16 -18.42
C SER A 67 0.45 -0.06 -17.55
N PHE A 68 -0.08 -0.44 -16.39
CA PHE A 68 -0.72 0.46 -15.44
C PHE A 68 0.14 0.74 -14.22
N GLY A 69 1.03 -0.17 -13.85
CA GLY A 69 1.94 -0.05 -12.71
C GLY A 69 2.30 -1.40 -12.14
N SER A 70 2.96 -1.38 -10.99
CA SER A 70 3.32 -2.59 -10.25
C SER A 70 2.99 -2.43 -8.78
N VAL A 71 2.64 -3.52 -8.11
CA VAL A 71 2.34 -3.54 -6.68
C VAL A 71 3.19 -4.58 -5.97
N GLU A 72 3.82 -4.17 -4.88
CA GLU A 72 4.58 -5.03 -3.99
C GLU A 72 3.69 -5.65 -2.91
N ASN A 73 4.20 -6.63 -2.19
CA ASN A 73 3.54 -7.23 -1.03
C ASN A 73 3.30 -6.15 0.04
N GLY A 74 2.04 -5.90 0.43
CA GLY A 74 1.64 -4.81 1.33
C GLY A 74 1.52 -3.44 0.66
N GLY A 75 1.76 -3.35 -0.66
CA GLY A 75 1.71 -2.09 -1.39
C GLY A 75 0.32 -1.68 -1.86
N ALA A 76 0.14 -0.39 -2.12
CA ALA A 76 -1.05 0.15 -2.75
C ALA A 76 -0.73 1.42 -3.54
N PHE A 77 -1.36 1.56 -4.69
CA PHE A 77 -1.32 2.78 -5.49
C PHE A 77 -2.66 3.03 -6.19
N TYR A 78 -2.86 4.22 -6.72
CA TYR A 78 -4.02 4.53 -7.54
C TYR A 78 -3.65 5.36 -8.76
N ARG A 79 -4.56 5.37 -9.74
CA ARG A 79 -4.55 6.31 -10.85
C ARG A 79 -5.96 6.80 -11.13
N ASP A 80 -6.05 8.09 -11.45
CA ASP A 80 -7.25 8.71 -11.94
C ASP A 80 -7.30 8.53 -13.45
N VAL A 81 -8.45 8.06 -13.97
CA VAL A 81 -8.62 7.68 -15.36
C VAL A 81 -9.99 8.15 -15.88
N PRO A 82 -10.17 8.32 -17.19
CA PRO A 82 -11.48 8.64 -17.78
C PRO A 82 -12.52 7.58 -17.42
N PRO A 83 -13.82 7.91 -17.42
CA PRO A 83 -14.90 6.92 -17.34
C PRO A 83 -14.86 5.97 -18.53
N GLY A 84 -15.24 4.69 -18.30
CA GLY A 84 -15.22 3.69 -19.35
C GLY A 84 -15.31 2.27 -18.84
N THR A 85 -15.16 1.32 -19.73
CA THR A 85 -15.03 -0.10 -19.38
C THR A 85 -13.57 -0.48 -19.32
N TYR A 86 -13.20 -1.14 -18.25
CA TYR A 86 -11.84 -1.51 -17.95
C TYR A 86 -11.71 -3.02 -17.78
N HIS A 87 -10.68 -3.56 -18.40
CA HIS A 87 -10.18 -4.91 -18.20
C HIS A 87 -8.85 -4.81 -17.48
N VAL A 88 -8.75 -5.39 -16.28
CA VAL A 88 -7.54 -5.37 -15.44
C VAL A 88 -6.98 -6.77 -15.33
N PHE A 89 -5.71 -6.89 -15.64
CA PHE A 89 -4.96 -8.13 -15.63
C PHE A 89 -3.69 -7.97 -14.78
N ALA A 90 -3.43 -8.94 -13.91
CA ALA A 90 -2.16 -9.04 -13.17
C ALA A 90 -1.25 -10.05 -13.88
N GLN A 91 -0.11 -9.57 -14.39
CA GLN A 91 0.85 -10.44 -15.07
C GLN A 91 1.37 -11.51 -14.12
N SER A 92 1.33 -12.72 -14.56
CA SER A 92 1.73 -13.89 -13.83
C SER A 92 2.60 -14.78 -14.70
N TRP A 93 3.53 -15.49 -14.08
CA TRP A 93 4.35 -16.48 -14.80
C TRP A 93 3.50 -17.66 -15.29
N ALA A 94 2.49 -18.06 -14.54
CA ALA A 94 1.56 -19.12 -14.93
C ALA A 94 0.45 -18.52 -15.81
N HIS A 95 0.62 -18.62 -17.11
CA HIS A 95 -0.32 -18.08 -18.11
C HIS A 95 -1.61 -18.90 -18.15
N ASP A 96 -2.59 -18.52 -17.34
CA ASP A 96 -3.99 -18.81 -17.62
C ASP A 96 -4.77 -17.49 -17.69
N PRO A 97 -4.90 -16.92 -18.89
CA PRO A 97 -5.51 -15.60 -19.06
C PRO A 97 -7.00 -15.55 -18.71
N LYS A 98 -7.66 -16.69 -18.48
CA LYS A 98 -9.11 -16.72 -18.25
C LYS A 98 -9.54 -16.58 -16.81
N SER A 99 -8.65 -16.76 -15.86
CA SER A 99 -8.98 -16.78 -14.42
C SER A 99 -8.33 -15.68 -13.59
N MET A 100 -7.51 -14.83 -14.22
CA MET A 100 -6.63 -13.87 -13.52
C MET A 100 -7.00 -12.42 -13.76
N ASP A 101 -8.12 -12.14 -14.40
CA ASP A 101 -8.55 -10.81 -14.80
C ASP A 101 -9.89 -10.40 -14.18
N THR A 102 -10.14 -9.12 -14.21
CA THR A 102 -11.44 -8.57 -13.81
C THR A 102 -11.88 -7.48 -14.79
N ASN A 103 -13.20 -7.40 -14.99
CA ASN A 103 -13.82 -6.40 -15.84
C ASN A 103 -14.82 -5.58 -15.05
N PHE A 104 -14.85 -4.27 -15.27
CA PHE A 104 -15.81 -3.36 -14.64
C PHE A 104 -16.04 -2.11 -15.47
N ALA A 105 -17.16 -1.44 -15.19
CA ALA A 105 -17.42 -0.09 -15.67
C ALA A 105 -17.08 0.92 -14.59
N LEU A 106 -16.45 2.03 -14.98
CA LEU A 106 -16.10 3.15 -14.12
C LEU A 106 -16.85 4.39 -14.56
N VAL A 107 -17.53 5.05 -13.62
CA VAL A 107 -18.22 6.31 -13.87
C VAL A 107 -17.49 7.49 -13.21
N PRO A 108 -17.75 8.75 -13.60
CA PRO A 108 -17.12 9.91 -13.00
C PRO A 108 -17.33 9.96 -11.49
N GLY A 109 -16.24 10.25 -10.74
CA GLY A 109 -16.25 10.34 -9.28
C GLY A 109 -16.24 8.98 -8.55
N GLN A 110 -16.39 7.88 -9.27
CA GLN A 110 -16.35 6.55 -8.68
C GLN A 110 -14.93 6.10 -8.35
N GLN A 111 -14.80 5.35 -7.26
CA GLN A 111 -13.58 4.61 -6.92
C GLN A 111 -13.83 3.11 -7.04
N VAL A 112 -12.91 2.43 -7.68
CA VAL A 112 -12.92 0.97 -7.84
C VAL A 112 -11.62 0.42 -7.25
N TYR A 113 -11.72 -0.71 -6.56
CA TYR A 113 -10.61 -1.32 -5.84
C TYR A 113 -10.31 -2.70 -6.38
N ILE A 114 -9.08 -2.87 -6.87
CA ILE A 114 -8.54 -4.13 -7.39
C ILE A 114 -7.55 -4.67 -6.37
N LYS A 115 -7.87 -5.81 -5.79
CA LYS A 115 -6.95 -6.57 -4.94
C LYS A 115 -6.14 -7.54 -5.79
N VAL A 116 -4.84 -7.49 -5.64
CA VAL A 116 -3.95 -8.49 -6.23
C VAL A 116 -3.71 -9.58 -5.19
N ILE A 117 -4.03 -10.80 -5.55
CA ILE A 117 -3.87 -11.98 -4.71
C ILE A 117 -2.77 -12.84 -5.33
N ASP A 118 -1.81 -13.24 -4.51
CA ASP A 118 -0.80 -14.20 -4.89
C ASP A 118 -1.30 -15.62 -4.54
N LEU A 119 -1.56 -16.40 -5.55
CA LEU A 119 -1.84 -17.83 -5.42
C LEU A 119 -0.57 -18.60 -5.67
N THR A 120 0.41 -18.46 -4.81
CA THR A 120 1.65 -19.21 -4.87
C THR A 120 1.34 -20.70 -4.82
N SER A 121 1.34 -21.36 -5.94
CA SER A 121 1.31 -22.80 -6.00
C SER A 121 2.73 -23.31 -5.81
N TRP A 122 3.00 -23.95 -4.69
CA TRP A 122 4.14 -24.84 -4.56
C TRP A 122 3.90 -26.04 -5.47
N ALA A 123 4.22 -25.89 -6.74
CA ALA A 123 4.27 -27.04 -7.62
C ALA A 123 5.49 -27.88 -7.21
N THR A 124 5.28 -28.82 -6.32
CA THR A 124 6.18 -29.96 -6.16
C THR A 124 6.12 -30.75 -7.45
N SER A 125 6.92 -30.35 -8.45
CA SER A 125 7.17 -31.22 -9.58
C SER A 125 7.94 -32.41 -9.03
N VAL A 126 7.40 -33.60 -9.21
CA VAL A 126 8.01 -34.86 -8.81
C VAL A 126 9.35 -35.13 -9.54
N SER A 127 9.77 -34.26 -10.42
CA SER A 127 11.06 -34.28 -11.08
C SER A 127 12.08 -33.53 -10.23
N ALA A 128 12.73 -34.28 -9.38
CA ALA A 128 13.82 -33.91 -8.50
C ALA A 128 14.75 -32.85 -9.08
N SER A 129 14.74 -31.66 -8.54
CA SER A 129 15.89 -30.82 -8.24
C SER A 129 15.67 -29.30 -8.28
N LYS A 130 14.51 -28.78 -8.63
CA LYS A 130 14.29 -27.31 -8.58
C LYS A 130 12.87 -27.02 -8.07
N ASN A 131 12.78 -26.58 -6.84
CA ASN A 131 11.57 -25.92 -6.31
C ASN A 131 11.42 -24.57 -7.01
N PHE A 132 10.71 -24.54 -8.13
CA PHE A 132 10.31 -23.29 -8.75
C PHE A 132 9.01 -22.82 -8.09
N GLN A 133 9.11 -21.77 -7.31
CA GLN A 133 7.97 -20.99 -6.89
C GLN A 133 7.47 -20.22 -8.11
N ARG A 134 6.24 -20.51 -8.54
CA ARG A 134 5.61 -19.79 -9.63
C ARG A 134 4.60 -18.84 -9.02
N ASP A 135 4.86 -17.56 -9.13
CA ASP A 135 3.90 -16.53 -8.73
C ASP A 135 2.74 -16.53 -9.72
N ALA A 136 1.54 -16.71 -9.20
CA ALA A 136 0.29 -16.58 -9.93
C ALA A 136 -0.50 -15.44 -9.31
N PHE A 137 -0.52 -14.28 -9.96
CA PHE A 137 -1.25 -13.12 -9.47
C PHE A 137 -2.66 -13.05 -10.09
N TRP A 138 -3.63 -12.76 -9.25
CA TRP A 138 -5.02 -12.55 -9.65
C TRP A 138 -5.45 -11.13 -9.34
N ALA A 139 -6.13 -10.50 -10.29
CA ALA A 139 -6.77 -9.20 -10.11
C ALA A 139 -8.24 -9.40 -9.72
N TRP A 140 -8.62 -9.00 -8.52
CA TRP A 140 -9.97 -9.22 -7.99
C TRP A 140 -10.64 -7.92 -7.57
N LEU A 141 -11.88 -7.73 -8.04
CA LEU A 141 -12.71 -6.58 -7.69
C LEU A 141 -13.23 -6.72 -6.25
N ILE A 142 -12.93 -5.74 -5.40
CA ILE A 142 -13.28 -5.76 -3.97
C ILE A 142 -14.23 -4.62 -3.64
N PRO A 143 -15.24 -4.84 -2.78
CA PRO A 143 -16.10 -3.77 -2.29
C PRO A 143 -15.29 -2.66 -1.60
N PRO A 144 -15.61 -1.36 -1.84
CA PRO A 144 -14.80 -0.24 -1.34
C PRO A 144 -14.55 -0.27 0.17
N GLN A 145 -15.55 -0.63 0.97
CA GLN A 145 -15.45 -0.65 2.44
C GLN A 145 -14.41 -1.67 2.93
N VAL A 146 -14.36 -2.84 2.26
CA VAL A 146 -13.39 -3.90 2.58
C VAL A 146 -11.99 -3.46 2.17
N ALA A 147 -11.85 -2.98 0.95
CA ALA A 147 -10.56 -2.55 0.41
C ALA A 147 -9.93 -1.41 1.22
N GLN A 148 -10.73 -0.39 1.57
CA GLN A 148 -10.25 0.73 2.39
C GLN A 148 -9.75 0.29 3.76
N ALA A 149 -10.46 -0.64 4.41
CA ALA A 149 -10.06 -1.19 5.70
C ALA A 149 -8.74 -1.99 5.58
N GLU A 150 -8.60 -2.80 4.53
CA GLU A 150 -7.38 -3.58 4.28
C GLU A 150 -6.17 -2.67 3.98
N ILE A 151 -6.32 -1.70 3.09
CA ILE A 151 -5.26 -0.74 2.75
C ILE A 151 -4.83 0.08 3.99
N ALA A 152 -5.79 0.52 4.81
CA ALA A 152 -5.50 1.28 6.02
C ALA A 152 -4.70 0.44 7.04
N ARG A 153 -5.06 -0.84 7.20
CA ARG A 153 -4.34 -1.77 8.08
C ARG A 153 -2.89 -1.93 7.64
N ASP A 154 -2.67 -2.25 6.35
CA ASP A 154 -1.33 -2.56 5.83
C ASP A 154 -0.40 -1.33 5.85
N ARG A 155 -0.96 -0.11 5.65
CA ARG A 155 -0.21 1.15 5.78
C ARG A 155 0.21 1.46 7.22
N ASN A 156 -0.52 0.97 8.21
CA ASN A 156 -0.21 1.19 9.63
C ASN A 156 0.79 0.17 10.19
N GLY A 157 1.21 -0.80 9.39
CA GLY A 157 2.26 -1.76 9.77
C GLY A 157 1.83 -2.77 10.83
N ILE A 158 0.55 -3.14 10.85
CA ILE A 158 0.01 -4.16 11.76
C ILE A 158 -0.11 -5.49 11.02
#